data_eb47c066fe55e93ece89825c4a44b2bc
#
_entry.id   eb47c066fe55e93ece89825c4a44b2bc
#
_cell.length_a   1.000
_cell.length_b   1.000
_cell.length_c   1.000
_cell.angle_alpha   90.00
_cell.angle_beta   90.00
_cell.angle_gamma   90.00
#
_symmetry.space_group_name_H-M   'P 1'
#
loop_
_entity.id
_entity.type
_entity.pdbx_description
1 polymer ?
#
loop_
_entity_poly.entity_id
_entity_poly.type
_entity_poly.pdbx_seq_one_letter_code
_entity_poly.pdbx_strand_id
1 'polypeptide(L)'
;MAEFVMKTMLAGEDIAVESRGTSNWEHGNPIHPGTQKILTKYAIDYDKKKRSLQITERDLEAFDYLIGMDKENVKDLLALSKGRWDSKIHLFIEGGVPDPWYTGDFEETYQLVQVGCKNWASIIS
;
A
#
# COMPACT_ATOMS: atom_id res chain seq x y z
N MET A 1 0.04 -6.34 0.50
CA MET A 1 0.74 -6.81 -0.73
C MET A 1 1.69 -5.75 -1.29
N ALA A 2 1.21 -4.58 -1.60
CA ALA A 2 2.01 -3.51 -2.21
C ALA A 2 3.25 -3.13 -1.39
N GLU A 3 3.13 -3.05 -0.08
CA GLU A 3 4.26 -2.74 0.81
C GLU A 3 5.45 -3.68 0.57
N PHE A 4 5.19 -4.98 0.53
CA PHE A 4 6.27 -5.97 0.41
C PHE A 4 6.84 -6.05 -1.00
N VAL A 5 6.00 -5.89 -2.02
CA VAL A 5 6.46 -5.80 -3.41
C VAL A 5 7.36 -4.57 -3.59
N MET A 6 6.93 -3.42 -3.07
CA MET A 6 7.71 -2.18 -3.15
C MET A 6 9.03 -2.30 -2.39
N LYS A 7 9.04 -2.88 -1.18
CA LYS A 7 10.26 -3.12 -0.40
C LYS A 7 11.25 -3.97 -1.15
N THR A 8 10.77 -4.99 -1.88
CA THR A 8 11.63 -5.85 -2.70
C THR A 8 12.26 -5.08 -3.85
N MET A 9 11.48 -4.25 -4.53
CA MET A 9 11.97 -3.44 -5.66
C MET A 9 12.96 -2.36 -5.22
N LEU A 10 12.80 -1.82 -4.01
CA LEU A 10 13.64 -0.76 -3.46
C LEU A 10 14.72 -1.29 -2.51
N ALA A 11 14.98 -2.60 -2.51
CA ALA A 11 16.01 -3.20 -1.67
C ALA A 11 17.37 -2.54 -1.97
N GLY A 12 18.05 -2.12 -0.90
CA GLY A 12 19.32 -1.40 -1.01
C GLY A 12 19.20 0.12 -1.10
N GLU A 13 17.98 0.65 -1.31
CA GLU A 13 17.73 2.08 -1.29
C GLU A 13 17.40 2.55 0.14
N ASP A 14 17.75 3.79 0.47
CA ASP A 14 17.44 4.39 1.78
C ASP A 14 16.01 4.97 1.75
N ILE A 15 15.02 4.10 1.58
CA ILE A 15 13.61 4.47 1.46
C ILE A 15 12.79 3.61 2.39
N ALA A 16 12.02 4.24 3.29
CA ALA A 16 11.11 3.56 4.18
C ALA A 16 9.75 3.37 3.49
N VAL A 17 9.24 2.15 3.48
CA VAL A 17 7.94 1.80 2.91
C VAL A 17 7.08 1.19 4.00
N GLU A 18 5.89 1.74 4.20
CA GLU A 18 4.95 1.26 5.20
C GLU A 18 3.54 1.24 4.61
N SER A 19 2.68 0.36 5.10
CA SER A 19 1.27 0.34 4.73
C SER A 19 0.39 0.68 5.93
N ARG A 20 -0.75 1.32 5.65
CA ARG A 20 -1.75 1.69 6.65
C ARG A 20 -3.14 1.54 6.05
N GLY A 21 -4.13 1.24 6.90
CA GLY A 21 -5.52 1.26 6.49
C GLY A 21 -6.14 2.63 6.73
N THR A 22 -7.11 3.03 5.91
CA THR A 22 -7.83 4.29 6.08
C THR A 22 -9.03 4.16 7.03
N SER A 23 -9.43 2.93 7.37
CA SER A 23 -10.46 2.65 8.37
C SER A 23 -9.88 1.79 9.48
N ASN A 24 -10.63 1.63 10.58
CA ASN A 24 -10.15 0.86 11.73
C ASN A 24 -10.73 -0.56 11.82
N TRP A 25 -11.60 -0.97 10.91
CA TRP A 25 -12.28 -2.26 11.03
C TRP A 25 -11.33 -3.45 10.86
N GLU A 26 -10.22 -3.27 10.14
CA GLU A 26 -9.17 -4.30 10.00
C GLU A 26 -7.96 -4.05 10.90
N HIS A 27 -8.01 -3.04 11.77
CA HIS A 27 -6.87 -2.69 12.62
C HIS A 27 -6.45 -3.88 13.49
N GLY A 28 -5.16 -4.22 13.42
CA GLY A 28 -4.59 -5.35 14.16
C GLY A 28 -4.71 -6.70 13.47
N ASN A 29 -5.39 -6.78 12.33
CA ASN A 29 -5.54 -8.03 11.59
C ASN A 29 -4.21 -8.45 10.93
N PRO A 30 -3.94 -9.77 10.85
CA PRO A 30 -2.76 -10.27 10.14
C PRO A 30 -2.94 -10.17 8.62
N ILE A 31 -1.86 -10.41 7.91
CA ILE A 31 -1.87 -10.48 6.44
C ILE A 31 -2.85 -11.59 6.01
N HIS A 32 -3.74 -11.25 5.06
CA HIS A 32 -4.72 -12.21 4.54
C HIS A 32 -4.00 -13.44 3.94
N PRO A 33 -4.51 -14.68 4.19
CA PRO A 33 -3.88 -15.89 3.66
C PRO A 33 -3.71 -15.91 2.14
N GLY A 34 -4.64 -15.34 1.38
CA GLY A 34 -4.53 -15.21 -0.07
C GLY A 34 -3.35 -14.35 -0.49
N THR A 35 -3.11 -13.25 0.22
CA THR A 35 -1.93 -12.40 0.00
C THR A 35 -0.65 -13.15 0.33
N GLN A 36 -0.61 -13.88 1.45
CA GLN A 36 0.56 -14.68 1.82
C GLN A 36 0.90 -15.72 0.76
N LYS A 37 -0.12 -16.38 0.19
CA LYS A 37 0.05 -17.36 -0.89
C LYS A 37 0.72 -16.74 -2.11
N ILE A 38 0.26 -15.57 -2.54
CA ILE A 38 0.81 -14.88 -3.71
C ILE A 38 2.25 -14.45 -3.46
N LEU A 39 2.53 -13.87 -2.30
CA LEU A 39 3.89 -13.44 -1.96
C LEU A 39 4.86 -14.63 -1.94
N THR A 40 4.43 -15.76 -1.40
CA THR A 40 5.23 -16.99 -1.39
C THR A 40 5.44 -17.52 -2.82
N LYS A 41 4.39 -17.53 -3.64
CA LYS A 41 4.45 -18.00 -5.04
C LYS A 41 5.50 -17.23 -5.85
N TYR A 42 5.61 -15.93 -5.64
CA TYR A 42 6.53 -15.06 -6.40
C TYR A 42 7.82 -14.77 -5.65
N ALA A 43 8.10 -15.50 -4.57
CA ALA A 43 9.32 -15.38 -3.76
C ALA A 43 9.54 -13.96 -3.22
N ILE A 44 8.48 -13.28 -2.84
CA ILE A 44 8.53 -11.96 -2.23
C ILE A 44 8.63 -12.14 -0.71
N ASP A 45 9.69 -11.60 -0.11
CA ASP A 45 9.84 -11.62 1.35
C ASP A 45 8.81 -10.71 2.00
N TYR A 46 8.24 -11.16 3.13
CA TYR A 46 7.29 -10.36 3.89
C TYR A 46 7.41 -10.66 5.39
N ASP A 47 7.03 -9.68 6.19
CA ASP A 47 7.00 -9.82 7.64
C ASP A 47 5.72 -10.58 8.05
N LYS A 48 5.87 -11.84 8.46
CA LYS A 48 4.76 -12.70 8.87
C LYS A 48 4.04 -12.18 10.11
N LYS A 49 4.66 -11.30 10.87
CA LYS A 49 4.09 -10.70 12.08
C LYS A 49 3.39 -9.38 11.81
N LYS A 50 3.41 -8.90 10.57
CA LYS A 50 2.78 -7.63 10.20
C LYS A 50 1.29 -7.66 10.52
N ARG A 51 0.82 -6.62 11.18
CA ARG A 51 -0.59 -6.38 11.49
C ARG A 51 -1.05 -5.10 10.79
N SER A 52 -2.32 -5.05 10.43
CA SER A 52 -2.92 -3.85 9.86
C SER A 52 -2.96 -2.73 10.90
N LEU A 53 -2.52 -1.55 10.52
CA LEU A 53 -2.56 -0.34 11.34
C LEU A 53 -3.35 0.74 10.64
N GLN A 54 -4.12 1.52 11.40
CA GLN A 54 -4.84 2.66 10.84
C GLN A 54 -3.90 3.84 10.64
N ILE A 55 -4.06 4.55 9.51
CA ILE A 55 -3.28 5.76 9.22
C ILE A 55 -3.60 6.86 10.23
N THR A 56 -2.59 7.66 10.58
CA THR A 56 -2.72 8.78 11.51
C THR A 56 -2.19 10.06 10.87
N GLU A 57 -2.50 11.21 11.49
CA GLU A 57 -1.95 12.50 11.04
C GLU A 57 -0.43 12.53 11.13
N ARG A 58 0.15 11.83 12.09
CA ARG A 58 1.62 11.68 12.21
C ARG A 58 2.21 11.02 10.99
N ASP A 59 1.53 10.01 10.44
CA ASP A 59 1.99 9.35 9.22
C ASP A 59 1.98 10.32 8.05
N LEU A 60 0.94 11.15 7.93
CA LEU A 60 0.84 12.14 6.86
C LEU A 60 1.97 13.17 6.94
N GLU A 61 2.34 13.57 8.14
CA GLU A 61 3.45 14.49 8.33
C GLU A 61 4.81 13.83 8.04
N ALA A 62 5.00 12.58 8.47
CA ALA A 62 6.30 11.91 8.46
C ALA A 62 6.72 11.40 7.08
N PHE A 63 5.77 10.93 6.27
CA PHE A 63 6.08 10.32 4.96
C PHE A 63 6.04 11.35 3.84
N ASP A 64 6.94 11.19 2.87
CA ASP A 64 7.03 12.11 1.72
C ASP A 64 5.95 11.84 0.67
N TYR A 65 5.55 10.57 0.53
CA TYR A 65 4.54 10.12 -0.42
C TYR A 65 3.45 9.34 0.32
N LEU A 66 2.19 9.75 0.11
CA LEU A 66 1.01 9.12 0.67
C LEU A 66 0.20 8.56 -0.49
N ILE A 67 0.23 7.25 -0.67
CA ILE A 67 -0.30 6.60 -1.87
C ILE A 67 -1.53 5.78 -1.52
N GLY A 68 -2.69 6.19 -2.06
CA GLY A 68 -3.94 5.46 -1.92
C GLY A 68 -4.06 4.40 -3.02
N MET A 69 -4.48 3.21 -2.63
CA MET A 69 -4.60 2.09 -3.58
C MET A 69 -5.81 2.24 -4.49
N ASP A 70 -6.82 2.99 -4.07
CA ASP A 70 -8.00 3.32 -4.86
C ASP A 70 -8.47 4.74 -4.56
N LYS A 71 -9.51 5.19 -5.26
CA LYS A 71 -10.05 6.54 -5.11
C LYS A 71 -10.63 6.79 -3.72
N GLU A 72 -11.21 5.78 -3.07
CA GLU A 72 -11.74 5.91 -1.71
C GLU A 72 -10.61 6.15 -0.72
N ASN A 73 -9.50 5.44 -0.85
CA ASN A 73 -8.32 5.67 -0.02
C ASN A 73 -7.80 7.10 -0.17
N VAL A 74 -7.71 7.59 -1.40
CA VAL A 74 -7.27 8.97 -1.67
C VAL A 74 -8.22 9.97 -1.02
N LYS A 75 -9.53 9.76 -1.15
CA LYS A 75 -10.55 10.61 -0.53
C LYS A 75 -10.40 10.63 0.99
N ASP A 76 -10.20 9.47 1.61
CA ASP A 76 -10.02 9.36 3.05
C ASP A 76 -8.74 10.08 3.52
N LEU A 77 -7.65 9.95 2.74
CA LEU A 77 -6.39 10.65 3.03
C LEU A 77 -6.57 12.17 2.94
N LEU A 78 -7.27 12.66 1.92
CA LEU A 78 -7.54 14.09 1.78
C LEU A 78 -8.39 14.61 2.95
N ALA A 79 -9.37 13.84 3.39
CA ALA A 79 -10.19 14.21 4.55
C ALA A 79 -9.35 14.30 5.84
N LEU A 80 -8.44 13.35 6.04
CA LEU A 80 -7.56 13.35 7.21
C LEU A 80 -6.53 14.48 7.14
N SER A 81 -6.04 14.80 5.95
CA SER A 81 -5.06 15.85 5.70
C SER A 81 -5.59 17.26 6.00
N LYS A 82 -6.87 17.50 5.75
CA LYS A 82 -7.53 18.82 5.93
C LYS A 82 -6.77 19.95 5.23
N GLY A 83 -6.21 19.67 4.05
CA GLY A 83 -5.47 20.62 3.23
C GLY A 83 -3.99 20.77 3.60
N ARG A 84 -3.52 20.18 4.71
CA ARG A 84 -2.15 20.38 5.19
C ARG A 84 -1.10 19.62 4.39
N TRP A 85 -1.46 18.42 3.88
CA TRP A 85 -0.50 17.55 3.19
C TRP A 85 -1.04 17.02 1.85
N ASP A 86 -1.99 17.72 1.25
CA ASP A 86 -2.65 17.28 0.01
C ASP A 86 -1.65 17.03 -1.12
N SER A 87 -0.57 17.81 -1.18
CA SER A 87 0.45 17.67 -2.22
C SER A 87 1.22 16.36 -2.15
N LYS A 88 1.19 15.66 -1.01
CA LYS A 88 1.83 14.36 -0.84
C LYS A 88 0.94 13.19 -1.26
N ILE A 89 -0.36 13.44 -1.46
CA ILE A 89 -1.36 12.39 -1.65
C ILE A 89 -1.51 12.06 -3.13
N HIS A 90 -1.39 10.78 -3.47
CA HIS A 90 -1.40 10.30 -4.84
C HIS A 90 -2.22 9.01 -4.95
N LEU A 91 -2.75 8.74 -6.14
CA LEU A 91 -3.36 7.46 -6.48
C LEU A 91 -2.25 6.52 -6.97
N PHE A 92 -2.27 5.27 -6.48
CA PHE A 92 -1.24 4.28 -6.80
C PHE A 92 -1.16 3.99 -8.31
N ILE A 93 -2.31 3.73 -8.92
CA ILE A 93 -2.44 3.45 -10.34
C ILE A 93 -3.78 3.98 -10.83
N GLU A 94 -3.84 4.47 -12.07
CA GLU A 94 -5.08 4.94 -12.67
C GLU A 94 -6.13 3.83 -12.65
N GLY A 95 -7.35 4.17 -12.21
CA GLY A 95 -8.43 3.22 -12.02
C GLY A 95 -8.44 2.51 -10.67
N GLY A 96 -7.35 2.62 -9.90
CA GLY A 96 -7.23 1.97 -8.59
C GLY A 96 -6.93 0.48 -8.69
N VAL A 97 -6.66 -0.14 -7.55
CA VAL A 97 -6.43 -1.59 -7.42
C VAL A 97 -7.64 -2.18 -6.70
N PRO A 98 -8.35 -3.16 -7.30
CA PRO A 98 -9.46 -3.83 -6.62
C PRO A 98 -8.99 -4.51 -5.34
N ASP A 99 -9.79 -4.43 -4.28
CA ASP A 99 -9.46 -5.12 -3.04
C ASP A 99 -9.73 -6.62 -3.24
N PRO A 100 -8.71 -7.49 -3.14
CA PRO A 100 -8.90 -8.93 -3.35
C PRO A 100 -9.78 -9.57 -2.29
N TRP A 101 -10.00 -8.92 -1.16
CA TRP A 101 -10.96 -9.36 -0.15
C TRP A 101 -12.37 -9.51 -0.74
N TYR A 102 -12.77 -8.58 -1.66
CA TYR A 102 -14.07 -8.60 -2.29
C TYR A 102 -14.10 -9.40 -3.58
N THR A 103 -13.03 -9.37 -4.36
CA THR A 103 -12.97 -10.04 -5.67
C THR A 103 -12.52 -11.50 -5.57
N GLY A 104 -11.72 -11.82 -4.55
CA GLY A 104 -11.08 -13.13 -4.42
C GLY A 104 -9.94 -13.35 -5.41
N ASP A 105 -9.64 -12.38 -6.28
CA ASP A 105 -8.62 -12.52 -7.32
C ASP A 105 -7.30 -11.88 -6.88
N PHE A 106 -6.55 -12.61 -6.07
CA PHE A 106 -5.26 -12.16 -5.58
C PHE A 106 -4.18 -12.10 -6.67
N GLU A 107 -4.31 -12.93 -7.69
CA GLU A 107 -3.36 -12.94 -8.82
C GLU A 107 -3.47 -11.66 -9.63
N GLU A 108 -4.68 -11.24 -9.99
CA GLU A 108 -4.92 -9.98 -10.69
C GLU A 108 -4.41 -8.79 -9.88
N THR A 109 -4.71 -8.79 -8.58
CA THR A 109 -4.22 -7.75 -7.67
C THR A 109 -2.69 -7.68 -7.68
N TYR A 110 -2.02 -8.83 -7.66
CA TYR A 110 -0.56 -8.88 -7.70
C TYR A 110 -0.01 -8.27 -9.00
N GLN A 111 -0.62 -8.59 -10.15
CA GLN A 111 -0.18 -8.03 -11.44
C GLN A 111 -0.31 -6.50 -11.47
N LEU A 112 -1.42 -5.97 -11.00
CA LEU A 112 -1.64 -4.52 -10.92
C LEU A 112 -0.68 -3.86 -9.92
N VAL A 113 -0.45 -4.49 -8.78
CA VAL A 113 0.50 -4.01 -7.76
C VAL A 113 1.91 -3.97 -8.33
N GLN A 114 2.30 -4.99 -9.09
CA GLN A 114 3.62 -5.04 -9.71
C GLN A 114 3.84 -3.88 -10.67
N VAL A 115 2.87 -3.59 -11.54
CA VAL A 115 2.93 -2.47 -12.47
C VAL A 115 3.02 -1.14 -11.73
N GLY A 116 2.17 -0.92 -10.74
CA GLY A 116 2.16 0.31 -9.95
C GLY A 116 3.45 0.51 -9.16
N CYS A 117 3.96 -0.55 -8.54
CA CYS A 117 5.23 -0.48 -7.80
C CYS A 117 6.41 -0.15 -8.71
N LYS A 118 6.46 -0.69 -9.92
CA LYS A 118 7.48 -0.34 -10.91
C LYS A 118 7.46 1.15 -11.23
N ASN A 119 6.28 1.70 -11.48
CA ASN A 119 6.12 3.13 -11.75
C ASN A 119 6.60 3.98 -10.57
N TRP A 120 6.14 3.66 -9.37
CA TRP A 120 6.50 4.43 -8.18
C TRP A 120 7.97 4.29 -7.82
N ALA A 121 8.56 3.11 -7.96
CA ALA A 121 9.99 2.92 -7.73
C ALA A 121 10.82 3.81 -8.66
N SER A 122 10.39 3.96 -9.92
CA SER A 122 11.04 4.85 -10.88
C SER A 122 10.91 6.33 -10.50
N ILE A 123 9.79 6.73 -9.89
CA ILE A 123 9.56 8.11 -9.47
C ILE A 123 10.36 8.45 -8.19
N ILE A 124 10.39 7.53 -7.24
CA ILE A 124 10.97 7.75 -5.91
C ILE A 124 12.48 7.59 -5.87
N SER A 125 13.01 6.61 -6.60
CA SER A 125 14.45 6.29 -6.57
C SER A 125 15.35 7.13 -7.50
#